data_5dac4e8fa8e6460c56dfbaa6be220c37
#
_entry.id   5dac4e8fa8e6460c56dfbaa6be220c37
#
_cell.length_a   1.000
_cell.length_b   1.000
_cell.length_c   1.000
_cell.angle_alpha   90.00
_cell.angle_beta   90.00
_cell.angle_gamma   90.00
#
_symmetry.space_group_name_H-M   'P 1'
#
loop_
_entity.id
_entity.type
_entity.pdbx_description
1 polymer ?
#
loop_
_entity_poly.entity_id
_entity_poly.type
_entity_poly.pdbx_seq_one_letter_code
_entity_poly.pdbx_strand_id
1 'polypeptide(L)'
;PIKGLADFKGKKLRTVPGDEHLETVKNWGAIGVDMPLPQVYTATQQGVVDGFDLPPDVTLQLKFHEVAPYVLHTLHNSLVEMIVVSNTWYASLPGDLKMAVDEAGKELERIGTQAFIESQEKAIEALKHNSKIKFTELPDGDMRSMRQLNQDGIWEKIASEPVRGPMFKTLLSDIEKLSTPSSHGR
;
A
#
# COMPACT_ATOMS: atom_id res chain seq x y z
N PRO A 1 13.54 -7.44 15.36
CA PRO A 1 12.39 -7.87 14.56
C PRO A 1 11.10 -7.34 15.18
N ILE A 2 10.20 -6.84 14.33
CA ILE A 2 8.84 -6.45 14.73
C ILE A 2 7.97 -7.69 14.59
N LYS A 3 7.24 -8.06 15.64
CA LYS A 3 6.34 -9.22 15.66
C LYS A 3 4.88 -8.81 15.88
N GLY A 4 4.65 -7.60 16.34
CA GLY A 4 3.34 -7.07 16.64
C GLY A 4 3.36 -5.56 16.80
N LEU A 5 2.19 -4.98 17.06
CA LEU A 5 1.99 -3.52 17.13
C LEU A 5 2.89 -2.84 18.17
N ALA A 6 3.08 -3.45 19.33
CA ALA A 6 3.89 -2.87 20.41
C ALA A 6 5.37 -2.65 20.03
N ASP A 7 5.88 -3.45 19.10
CA ASP A 7 7.29 -3.39 18.68
C ASP A 7 7.60 -2.18 17.77
N PHE A 8 6.56 -1.50 17.23
CA PHE A 8 6.75 -0.29 16.43
C PHE A 8 7.21 0.91 17.25
N LYS A 9 6.98 0.88 18.55
CA LYS A 9 7.28 2.03 19.43
C LYS A 9 8.73 2.49 19.31
N GLY A 10 8.88 3.74 18.86
CA GLY A 10 10.19 4.41 18.73
C GLY A 10 11.03 3.96 17.53
N LYS A 11 10.53 3.05 16.68
CA LYS A 11 11.22 2.67 15.44
C LYS A 11 11.12 3.76 14.41
N LYS A 12 12.21 4.02 13.71
CA LYS A 12 12.26 4.92 12.55
C LYS A 12 11.84 4.14 11.32
N LEU A 13 10.65 4.42 10.81
CA LEU A 13 10.12 3.76 9.62
C LEU A 13 10.07 4.74 8.45
N ARG A 14 10.73 4.38 7.37
CA ARG A 14 10.57 5.11 6.11
C ARG A 14 9.18 4.88 5.56
N THR A 15 8.56 5.95 5.12
CA THR A 15 7.30 5.92 4.38
C THR A 15 7.45 6.57 3.01
N VAL A 16 6.48 6.32 2.13
CA VAL A 16 6.29 7.13 0.92
C VAL A 16 6.04 8.57 1.35
N PRO A 17 6.55 9.59 0.61
CA PRO A 17 6.24 10.98 0.88
C PRO A 17 4.74 11.25 0.96
N GLY A 18 4.31 11.90 2.05
CA GLY A 18 2.92 12.29 2.27
C GLY A 18 2.54 12.27 3.75
N ASP A 19 1.73 13.25 4.15
CA ASP A 19 1.33 13.43 5.55
C ASP A 19 0.55 12.24 6.09
N GLU A 20 -0.31 11.63 5.27
CA GLU A 20 -1.11 10.47 5.66
C GLU A 20 -0.25 9.24 5.95
N HIS A 21 0.83 9.04 5.20
CA HIS A 21 1.76 7.93 5.43
C HIS A 21 2.56 8.13 6.72
N LEU A 22 3.03 9.36 6.96
CA LEU A 22 3.71 9.71 8.21
C LEU A 22 2.80 9.53 9.42
N GLU A 23 1.56 9.97 9.32
CA GLU A 23 0.57 9.85 10.39
C GLU A 23 0.19 8.38 10.65
N THR A 24 0.09 7.57 9.61
CA THR A 24 -0.17 6.13 9.73
C THR A 24 0.85 5.45 10.66
N VAL A 25 2.13 5.58 10.37
CA VAL A 25 3.17 4.93 11.18
C VAL A 25 3.32 5.56 12.56
N LYS A 26 3.05 6.84 12.71
CA LYS A 26 2.99 7.53 14.00
C LYS A 26 1.87 7.01 14.88
N ASN A 27 0.70 6.72 14.32
CA ASN A 27 -0.41 6.12 15.06
C ASN A 27 -0.05 4.73 15.61
N TRP A 28 0.87 4.02 14.97
CA TRP A 28 1.41 2.75 15.47
C TRP A 28 2.53 2.93 16.52
N GLY A 29 2.87 4.17 16.85
CA GLY A 29 3.94 4.49 17.81
C GLY A 29 5.35 4.59 17.20
N ALA A 30 5.47 4.47 15.88
CA ALA A 30 6.73 4.63 15.17
C ALA A 30 7.05 6.11 14.88
N ILE A 31 8.28 6.37 14.46
CA ILE A 31 8.75 7.65 13.96
C ILE A 31 8.79 7.55 12.44
N GLY A 32 7.88 8.25 11.75
CA GLY A 32 7.86 8.30 10.30
C GLY A 32 9.02 9.11 9.72
N VAL A 33 9.64 8.59 8.69
CA VAL A 33 10.71 9.26 7.93
C VAL A 33 10.30 9.32 6.47
N ASP A 34 9.97 10.50 6.01
CA ASP A 34 9.66 10.76 4.60
C ASP A 34 10.92 10.66 3.76
N MET A 35 10.94 9.72 2.81
CA MET A 35 12.14 9.48 2.00
C MET A 35 11.79 8.89 0.62
N PRO A 36 12.31 9.47 -0.48
CA PRO A 36 12.19 8.91 -1.82
C PRO A 36 12.80 7.52 -1.95
N LEU A 37 12.14 6.65 -2.73
CA LEU A 37 12.52 5.23 -2.87
C LEU A 37 14.01 4.98 -3.19
N PRO A 38 14.69 5.75 -4.07
CA PRO A 38 16.11 5.52 -4.38
C PRO A 38 17.06 5.61 -3.18
N GLN A 39 16.68 6.31 -2.12
CA GLN A 39 17.49 6.51 -0.92
C GLN A 39 17.32 5.41 0.12
N VAL A 40 16.21 4.65 0.06
CA VAL A 40 15.77 3.73 1.12
C VAL A 40 16.77 2.60 1.36
N TYR A 41 17.29 1.99 0.30
CA TYR A 41 18.23 0.87 0.44
C TYR A 41 19.47 1.28 1.27
N THR A 42 20.13 2.37 0.86
CA THR A 42 21.31 2.88 1.55
C THR A 42 21.01 3.36 2.97
N ALA A 43 19.88 4.06 3.15
CA ALA A 43 19.44 4.53 4.48
C ALA A 43 19.19 3.37 5.45
N THR A 44 18.58 2.28 4.97
CA THR A 44 18.38 1.06 5.77
C THR A 44 19.70 0.37 6.07
N GLN A 45 20.57 0.23 5.08
CA GLN A 45 21.90 -0.38 5.26
C GLN A 45 22.75 0.38 6.28
N GLN A 46 22.65 1.71 6.30
CA GLN A 46 23.39 2.58 7.22
C GLN A 46 22.70 2.76 8.58
N GLY A 47 21.52 2.18 8.79
CA GLY A 47 20.78 2.33 10.04
C GLY A 47 20.18 3.72 10.27
N VAL A 48 20.01 4.53 9.21
CA VAL A 48 19.31 5.82 9.28
C VAL A 48 17.83 5.60 9.59
N VAL A 49 17.26 4.53 9.03
CA VAL A 49 15.93 4.00 9.35
C VAL A 49 16.03 2.56 9.84
N ASP A 50 15.13 2.15 10.72
CA ASP A 50 15.04 0.79 11.25
C ASP A 50 14.27 -0.16 10.31
N GLY A 51 13.49 0.40 9.40
CA GLY A 51 12.67 -0.32 8.44
C GLY A 51 11.96 0.60 7.47
N PHE A 52 11.17 0.01 6.61
CA PHE A 52 10.45 0.73 5.55
C PHE A 52 9.14 0.02 5.21
N ASP A 53 8.26 0.76 4.59
CA ASP A 53 7.02 0.29 4.01
C ASP A 53 7.17 0.18 2.49
N LEU A 54 6.99 -1.05 1.96
CA LEU A 54 7.05 -1.36 0.52
C LEU A 54 6.15 -2.56 0.19
N PRO A 55 5.61 -2.60 -1.04
CA PRO A 55 4.96 -3.80 -1.56
C PRO A 55 5.91 -5.00 -1.63
N PRO A 56 5.39 -6.22 -1.47
CA PRO A 56 6.20 -7.45 -1.53
C PRO A 56 7.03 -7.60 -2.81
N ASP A 57 6.45 -7.34 -3.97
CA ASP A 57 7.12 -7.44 -5.26
C ASP A 57 8.28 -6.44 -5.41
N VAL A 58 8.07 -5.18 -5.00
CA VAL A 58 9.13 -4.15 -4.99
C VAL A 58 10.25 -4.54 -4.04
N THR A 59 9.93 -5.12 -2.89
CA THR A 59 10.91 -5.62 -1.92
C THR A 59 11.82 -6.68 -2.52
N LEU A 60 11.28 -7.57 -3.34
CA LEU A 60 12.06 -8.59 -4.04
C LEU A 60 12.84 -8.04 -5.23
N GLN A 61 12.16 -7.31 -6.13
CA GLN A 61 12.76 -6.80 -7.37
C GLN A 61 13.95 -5.88 -7.12
N LEU A 62 13.84 -5.02 -6.12
CA LEU A 62 14.90 -4.09 -5.74
C LEU A 62 15.81 -4.63 -4.63
N LYS A 63 15.69 -5.92 -4.28
CA LYS A 63 16.54 -6.63 -3.33
C LYS A 63 16.58 -6.02 -1.93
N PHE A 64 15.54 -5.34 -1.52
CA PHE A 64 15.47 -4.73 -0.19
C PHE A 64 15.57 -5.74 0.95
N HIS A 65 15.18 -6.99 0.71
CA HIS A 65 15.33 -8.10 1.66
C HIS A 65 16.80 -8.40 2.02
N GLU A 66 17.78 -7.93 1.25
CA GLU A 66 19.20 -8.11 1.58
C GLU A 66 19.63 -7.20 2.75
N VAL A 67 19.01 -6.03 2.90
CA VAL A 67 19.31 -5.06 3.98
C VAL A 67 18.27 -5.10 5.11
N ALA A 68 17.11 -5.71 4.88
CA ALA A 68 16.03 -5.87 5.86
C ALA A 68 15.46 -7.30 5.80
N PRO A 69 16.09 -8.27 6.48
CA PRO A 69 15.70 -9.68 6.39
C PRO A 69 14.44 -10.03 7.20
N TYR A 70 13.83 -9.09 7.89
CA TYR A 70 12.60 -9.31 8.66
C TYR A 70 11.44 -8.66 7.90
N VAL A 71 10.48 -9.46 7.50
CA VAL A 71 9.27 -9.00 6.81
C VAL A 71 8.08 -9.22 7.73
N LEU A 72 7.34 -8.16 8.02
CA LEU A 72 6.04 -8.20 8.68
C LEU A 72 4.96 -7.88 7.66
N HIS A 73 4.08 -8.84 7.39
CA HIS A 73 2.98 -8.68 6.44
C HIS A 73 1.77 -8.09 7.17
N THR A 74 1.51 -6.81 6.93
CA THR A 74 0.54 -6.03 7.71
C THR A 74 -0.78 -5.77 6.98
N LEU A 75 -0.84 -5.90 5.65
CA LEU A 75 -2.03 -5.61 4.83
C LEU A 75 -2.69 -4.25 5.12
N HIS A 76 -1.89 -3.27 5.51
CA HIS A 76 -2.39 -1.97 5.97
C HIS A 76 -2.68 -0.97 4.84
N ASN A 77 -2.17 -1.22 3.65
CA ASN A 77 -2.30 -0.35 2.50
C ASN A 77 -2.54 -1.17 1.23
N SER A 78 -3.29 -0.60 0.30
CA SER A 78 -3.46 -1.13 -1.06
C SER A 78 -2.87 -0.14 -2.04
N LEU A 79 -1.95 -0.61 -2.88
CA LEU A 79 -1.41 0.21 -3.95
C LEU A 79 -2.44 0.29 -5.08
N VAL A 80 -2.82 1.50 -5.44
CA VAL A 80 -3.67 1.79 -6.60
C VAL A 80 -2.84 2.53 -7.63
N GLU A 81 -2.71 1.97 -8.81
CA GLU A 81 -2.00 2.59 -9.92
C GLU A 81 -2.99 3.14 -10.93
N MET A 82 -2.68 4.29 -11.51
CA MET A 82 -3.50 4.94 -12.53
C MET A 82 -2.68 5.19 -13.78
N ILE A 83 -3.25 4.86 -14.92
CA ILE A 83 -2.70 5.25 -16.22
C ILE A 83 -3.40 6.55 -16.62
N VAL A 84 -2.63 7.60 -16.81
CA VAL A 84 -3.15 8.92 -17.18
C VAL A 84 -2.55 9.41 -18.48
N VAL A 85 -3.35 10.11 -19.26
CA VAL A 85 -2.90 10.76 -20.50
C VAL A 85 -3.17 12.25 -20.43
N SER A 86 -2.40 13.05 -21.15
CA SER A 86 -2.64 14.50 -21.25
C SER A 86 -3.97 14.77 -21.95
N ASN A 87 -4.83 15.59 -21.34
CA ASN A 87 -6.09 16.02 -21.96
C ASN A 87 -5.88 16.74 -23.29
N THR A 88 -4.84 17.58 -23.39
CA THR A 88 -4.51 18.28 -24.63
C THR A 88 -4.10 17.29 -25.73
N TRP A 89 -3.28 16.32 -25.38
CA TRP A 89 -2.88 15.28 -26.32
C TRP A 89 -4.09 14.45 -26.76
N TYR A 90 -4.89 13.95 -25.83
CA TYR A 90 -6.07 13.13 -26.14
C TYR A 90 -7.09 13.90 -26.98
N ALA A 91 -7.34 15.19 -26.68
CA ALA A 91 -8.22 16.03 -27.45
C ALA A 91 -7.76 16.22 -28.91
N SER A 92 -6.45 16.23 -29.15
CA SER A 92 -5.86 16.42 -30.48
C SER A 92 -5.94 15.19 -31.38
N LEU A 93 -6.27 14.01 -30.82
CA LEU A 93 -6.33 12.78 -31.60
C LEU A 93 -7.55 12.76 -32.55
N PRO A 94 -7.42 12.17 -33.75
CA PRO A 94 -8.54 11.76 -34.57
C PRO A 94 -9.48 10.78 -33.87
N GLY A 95 -10.73 10.67 -34.29
CA GLY A 95 -11.75 9.87 -33.60
C GLY A 95 -11.42 8.39 -33.50
N ASP A 96 -10.84 7.81 -34.52
CA ASP A 96 -10.39 6.41 -34.58
C ASP A 96 -9.26 6.14 -33.56
N LEU A 97 -8.31 7.07 -33.42
CA LEU A 97 -7.23 6.95 -32.45
C LEU A 97 -7.73 7.16 -31.02
N LYS A 98 -8.73 8.02 -30.79
CA LYS A 98 -9.38 8.13 -29.48
C LYS A 98 -10.01 6.80 -29.07
N MET A 99 -10.76 6.17 -29.96
CA MET A 99 -11.34 4.85 -29.68
C MET A 99 -10.29 3.80 -29.35
N ALA A 100 -9.19 3.78 -30.12
CA ALA A 100 -8.09 2.84 -29.85
C ALA A 100 -7.43 3.07 -28.48
N VAL A 101 -7.26 4.33 -28.06
CA VAL A 101 -6.73 4.68 -26.73
C VAL A 101 -7.70 4.24 -25.62
N ASP A 102 -9.00 4.47 -25.81
CA ASP A 102 -10.02 4.09 -24.83
C ASP A 102 -10.13 2.56 -24.69
N GLU A 103 -10.05 1.83 -25.80
CA GLU A 103 -10.03 0.35 -25.77
C GLU A 103 -8.75 -0.18 -25.10
N ALA A 104 -7.60 0.38 -25.46
CA ALA A 104 -6.34 0.02 -24.82
C ALA A 104 -6.36 0.31 -23.31
N GLY A 105 -6.95 1.42 -22.87
CA GLY A 105 -7.11 1.76 -21.46
C GLY A 105 -7.92 0.72 -20.70
N LYS A 106 -9.07 0.29 -21.25
CA LYS A 106 -9.91 -0.76 -20.64
C LYS A 106 -9.18 -2.10 -20.54
N GLU A 107 -8.47 -2.47 -21.59
CA GLU A 107 -7.72 -3.73 -21.59
C GLU A 107 -6.53 -3.68 -20.62
N LEU A 108 -5.83 -2.56 -20.54
CA LEU A 108 -4.75 -2.35 -19.55
C LEU A 108 -5.27 -2.42 -18.12
N GLU A 109 -6.44 -1.85 -17.81
CA GLU A 109 -7.09 -1.97 -16.51
C GLU A 109 -7.33 -3.45 -16.16
N ARG A 110 -7.92 -4.21 -17.08
CA ARG A 110 -8.23 -5.63 -16.88
C ARG A 110 -6.96 -6.48 -16.69
N ILE A 111 -6.00 -6.35 -17.58
CA ILE A 111 -4.74 -7.12 -17.53
C ILE A 111 -3.88 -6.67 -16.36
N GLY A 112 -3.78 -5.35 -16.13
CA GLY A 112 -2.95 -4.77 -15.08
C GLY A 112 -3.41 -5.21 -13.69
N THR A 113 -4.70 -5.18 -13.42
CA THR A 113 -5.25 -5.65 -12.14
C THR A 113 -4.91 -7.11 -11.88
N GLN A 114 -5.12 -7.98 -12.87
CA GLN A 114 -4.81 -9.40 -12.73
C GLN A 114 -3.31 -9.64 -12.54
N ALA A 115 -2.48 -9.00 -13.36
CA ALA A 115 -1.03 -9.13 -13.28
C ALA A 115 -0.47 -8.61 -11.96
N PHE A 116 -1.05 -7.53 -11.41
CA PHE A 116 -0.66 -6.99 -10.11
C PHE A 116 -0.97 -7.99 -9.00
N ILE A 117 -2.18 -8.53 -8.92
CA ILE A 117 -2.56 -9.53 -7.91
C ILE A 117 -1.61 -10.73 -7.97
N GLU A 118 -1.40 -11.30 -9.15
CA GLU A 118 -0.50 -12.43 -9.33
C GLU A 118 0.95 -12.11 -8.94
N SER A 119 1.42 -10.90 -9.24
CA SER A 119 2.76 -10.44 -8.86
C SER A 119 2.92 -10.40 -7.34
N GLN A 120 1.93 -9.84 -6.62
CA GLN A 120 1.97 -9.78 -5.16
C GLN A 120 1.93 -11.17 -4.53
N GLU A 121 1.07 -12.07 -4.99
CA GLU A 121 0.98 -13.44 -4.51
C GLU A 121 2.30 -14.20 -4.70
N LYS A 122 2.88 -14.15 -5.89
CA LYS A 122 4.18 -14.75 -6.20
C LYS A 122 5.31 -14.17 -5.33
N ALA A 123 5.28 -12.87 -5.09
CA ALA A 123 6.28 -12.21 -4.27
C ALA A 123 6.16 -12.61 -2.79
N ILE A 124 4.96 -12.68 -2.24
CA ILE A 124 4.71 -13.14 -0.88
C ILE A 124 5.22 -14.57 -0.70
N GLU A 125 4.89 -15.47 -1.62
CA GLU A 125 5.36 -16.87 -1.56
C GLU A 125 6.89 -16.96 -1.67
N ALA A 126 7.50 -16.16 -2.54
CA ALA A 126 8.96 -16.11 -2.64
C ALA A 126 9.63 -15.59 -1.36
N LEU A 127 9.04 -14.57 -0.71
CA LEU A 127 9.52 -14.06 0.58
C LEU A 127 9.37 -15.10 1.69
N LYS A 128 8.24 -15.81 1.75
CA LYS A 128 8.00 -16.89 2.74
C LYS A 128 9.00 -18.05 2.62
N HIS A 129 9.34 -18.42 1.40
CA HIS A 129 10.24 -19.56 1.13
C HIS A 129 11.73 -19.20 1.09
N ASN A 130 12.10 -17.94 1.21
CA ASN A 130 13.50 -17.52 1.23
C ASN A 130 14.13 -17.80 2.61
N SER A 131 15.07 -18.70 2.67
CA SER A 131 15.74 -19.10 3.93
C SER A 131 16.48 -17.98 4.67
N LYS A 132 16.79 -16.87 3.97
CA LYS A 132 17.45 -15.69 4.56
C LYS A 132 16.45 -14.69 5.14
N ILE A 133 15.15 -14.86 4.90
CA ILE A 133 14.10 -13.97 5.33
C ILE A 133 13.33 -14.58 6.49
N LYS A 134 13.02 -13.78 7.49
CA LYS A 134 12.06 -14.12 8.53
C LYS A 134 10.75 -13.42 8.23
N PHE A 135 9.84 -14.15 7.61
CA PHE A 135 8.52 -13.69 7.29
C PHE A 135 7.58 -13.91 8.47
N THR A 136 6.83 -12.89 8.85
CA THR A 136 5.86 -12.92 9.95
C THR A 136 4.57 -12.27 9.47
N GLU A 137 3.45 -12.90 9.73
CA GLU A 137 2.13 -12.29 9.56
C GLU A 137 1.76 -11.55 10.84
N LEU A 138 1.14 -10.37 10.68
CA LEU A 138 0.67 -9.61 11.83
C LEU A 138 -0.48 -10.36 12.50
N PRO A 139 -0.46 -10.51 13.85
CA PRO A 139 -1.59 -11.10 14.57
C PRO A 139 -2.90 -10.34 14.30
N ASP A 140 -4.01 -11.06 14.16
CA ASP A 140 -5.33 -10.47 13.85
C ASP A 140 -5.75 -9.38 14.83
N GLY A 141 -5.41 -9.54 16.12
CA GLY A 141 -5.69 -8.54 17.15
C GLY A 141 -4.95 -7.22 16.89
N ASP A 142 -3.68 -7.33 16.53
CA ASP A 142 -2.83 -6.17 16.22
C ASP A 142 -3.28 -5.51 14.90
N MET A 143 -3.67 -6.30 13.90
CA MET A 143 -4.21 -5.78 12.63
C MET A 143 -5.48 -4.95 12.87
N ARG A 144 -6.40 -5.45 13.68
CA ARG A 144 -7.61 -4.69 14.08
C ARG A 144 -7.25 -3.41 14.83
N SER A 145 -6.29 -3.48 15.75
CA SER A 145 -5.83 -2.31 16.51
C SER A 145 -5.16 -1.26 15.62
N MET A 146 -4.31 -1.67 14.68
CA MET A 146 -3.67 -0.77 13.70
C MET A 146 -4.72 -0.08 12.82
N ARG A 147 -5.74 -0.84 12.37
CA ARG A 147 -6.85 -0.28 11.60
C ARG A 147 -7.63 0.75 12.42
N GLN A 148 -7.97 0.44 13.67
CA GLN A 148 -8.72 1.34 14.55
C GLN A 148 -7.97 2.65 14.80
N LEU A 149 -6.67 2.58 15.09
CA LEU A 149 -5.82 3.76 15.27
C LEU A 149 -5.81 4.68 14.04
N ASN A 150 -5.83 4.11 12.83
CA ASN A 150 -5.90 4.90 11.62
C ASN A 150 -7.31 5.44 11.35
N GLN A 151 -8.35 4.71 11.72
CA GLN A 151 -9.74 5.20 11.65
C GLN A 151 -9.92 6.43 12.54
N ASP A 152 -9.51 6.34 13.79
CA ASP A 152 -9.66 7.42 14.79
C ASP A 152 -8.79 8.65 14.46
N GLY A 153 -7.70 8.48 13.72
CA GLY A 153 -6.80 9.57 13.35
C GLY A 153 -7.04 10.07 11.93
N ILE A 154 -6.55 9.32 10.95
CA ILE A 154 -6.45 9.78 9.56
C ILE A 154 -7.82 9.79 8.86
N TRP A 155 -8.63 8.75 9.06
CA TRP A 155 -9.89 8.61 8.33
C TRP A 155 -10.89 9.68 8.70
N GLU A 156 -11.00 10.03 9.98
CA GLU A 156 -11.86 11.12 10.43
C GLU A 156 -11.42 12.46 9.83
N LYS A 157 -10.11 12.69 9.78
CA LYS A 157 -9.53 13.88 9.17
C LYS A 157 -9.87 13.96 7.69
N ILE A 158 -9.63 12.91 6.90
CA ILE A 158 -9.97 12.89 5.48
C ILE A 158 -11.48 13.03 5.28
N ALA A 159 -12.30 12.34 6.09
CA ALA A 159 -13.75 12.39 6.01
C ALA A 159 -14.32 13.81 6.28
N SER A 160 -13.62 14.65 7.02
CA SER A 160 -13.99 16.03 7.32
C SER A 160 -13.60 17.03 6.22
N GLU A 161 -12.76 16.65 5.28
CA GLU A 161 -12.29 17.54 4.22
C GLU A 161 -13.40 17.88 3.22
N PRO A 162 -13.49 19.16 2.79
CA PRO A 162 -14.54 19.57 1.85
C PRO A 162 -14.51 18.87 0.50
N VAL A 163 -13.32 18.55 -0.01
CA VAL A 163 -13.11 18.00 -1.36
C VAL A 163 -13.03 16.48 -1.33
N ARG A 164 -12.15 15.91 -0.52
CA ARG A 164 -11.91 14.46 -0.46
C ARG A 164 -12.96 13.71 0.39
N GLY A 165 -13.51 14.37 1.41
CA GLY A 165 -14.40 13.74 2.39
C GLY A 165 -15.63 13.05 1.82
N PRO A 166 -16.40 13.68 0.90
CA PRO A 166 -17.56 13.00 0.30
C PRO A 166 -17.21 11.73 -0.46
N MET A 167 -16.15 11.77 -1.27
CA MET A 167 -15.67 10.60 -2.01
C MET A 167 -15.17 9.50 -1.07
N PHE A 168 -14.41 9.88 -0.04
CA PHE A 168 -13.89 8.94 0.95
C PHE A 168 -15.03 8.21 1.72
N LYS A 169 -16.06 8.93 2.13
CA LYS A 169 -17.25 8.32 2.77
C LYS A 169 -17.98 7.35 1.86
N THR A 170 -18.11 7.68 0.58
CA THR A 170 -18.70 6.77 -0.42
C THR A 170 -17.86 5.50 -0.53
N LEU A 171 -16.54 5.62 -0.67
CA LEU A 171 -15.63 4.48 -0.73
C LEU A 171 -15.74 3.57 0.50
N LEU A 172 -15.77 4.15 1.70
CA LEU A 172 -15.93 3.36 2.94
C LEU A 172 -17.24 2.59 2.95
N SER A 173 -18.36 3.24 2.56
CA SER A 173 -19.68 2.60 2.47
C SER A 173 -19.67 1.43 1.47
N ASP A 174 -19.00 1.57 0.35
CA ASP A 174 -18.93 0.51 -0.67
C ASP A 174 -18.05 -0.66 -0.20
N ILE A 175 -16.94 -0.38 0.49
CA ILE A 175 -16.11 -1.42 1.11
C ILE A 175 -16.91 -2.20 2.16
N GLU A 176 -17.71 -1.53 2.99
CA GLU A 176 -18.58 -2.19 3.99
C GLU A 176 -19.60 -3.12 3.34
N LYS A 177 -20.25 -2.68 2.25
CA LYS A 177 -21.20 -3.51 1.49
C LYS A 177 -20.55 -4.77 0.92
N LEU A 178 -19.33 -4.65 0.41
CA LEU A 178 -18.57 -5.76 -0.16
C LEU A 178 -18.02 -6.72 0.91
N SER A 179 -17.79 -6.20 2.13
CA SER A 179 -17.24 -6.98 3.24
C SER A 179 -18.32 -7.76 4.01
N THR A 180 -19.60 -7.40 3.81
CA THR A 180 -20.72 -8.15 4.40
C THR A 180 -20.97 -9.40 3.56
N PRO A 181 -20.89 -10.63 4.11
CA PRO A 181 -21.22 -11.83 3.35
C PRO A 181 -22.65 -11.68 2.82
N SER A 182 -22.81 -11.76 1.51
CA SER A 182 -24.15 -11.78 0.91
C SER A 182 -24.93 -12.95 1.47
N SER A 183 -26.02 -12.67 2.17
CA SER A 183 -26.97 -13.66 2.70
C SER A 183 -27.79 -14.35 1.60
N HIS A 184 -27.25 -14.49 0.41
CA HIS A 184 -27.88 -15.17 -0.71
C HIS A 184 -27.11 -16.42 -1.07
N GLY A 185 -27.61 -17.57 -0.59
CA GLY A 185 -27.11 -18.87 -1.03
C GLY A 185 -27.39 -20.00 -0.04
N ARG A 186 -28.67 -20.27 0.24
CA ARG A 186 -29.09 -21.64 0.54
C ARG A 186 -29.93 -22.14 -0.62
#